data_ff4aec5b315f6dbb2233198b2d2192ff
#
_entry.id   ff4aec5b315f6dbb2233198b2d2192ff
#
_cell.length_a   1.000
_cell.length_b   1.000
_cell.length_c   1.000
_cell.angle_alpha   90.00
_cell.angle_beta   90.00
_cell.angle_gamma   90.00
#
_symmetry.space_group_name_H-M   'P 1'
#
loop_
_entity.id
_entity.type
_entity.pdbx_description
1 polymer ?
#
loop_
_entity_poly.entity_id
_entity_poly.type
_entity_poly.pdbx_seq_one_letter_code
_entity_poly.pdbx_strand_id
1 'polypeptide(L)' 'MRITINGTPQDSSAATLAQALAEAGLTGRIATALNGSFIPATLRETTPVRDGDAIEALAPMQGG' A
#
# COMPACT_ATOMS: atom_id res chain seq x y z
N MET A 1 -8.05 -11.59 -4.46
CA MET A 1 -7.89 -10.59 -5.52
C MET A 1 -6.42 -10.38 -5.85
N ARG A 2 -6.13 -9.86 -7.01
CA ARG A 2 -4.77 -9.60 -7.44
C ARG A 2 -4.49 -8.11 -7.43
N ILE A 3 -3.43 -7.71 -6.72
CA ILE A 3 -2.96 -6.33 -6.67
C ILE A 3 -1.47 -6.30 -7.00
N THR A 4 -0.92 -5.11 -7.23
CA THR A 4 0.53 -4.97 -7.30
C THR A 4 1.01 -4.09 -6.15
N ILE A 5 2.18 -4.41 -5.63
CA ILE A 5 2.86 -3.57 -4.65
C ILE A 5 4.26 -3.30 -5.20
N ASN A 6 4.54 -2.03 -5.45
CA ASN A 6 5.79 -1.59 -6.08
C ASN A 6 6.07 -2.36 -7.37
N GLY A 7 5.02 -2.60 -8.16
CA GLY A 7 5.11 -3.29 -9.42
C GLY A 7 5.12 -4.81 -9.36
N THR A 8 5.15 -5.40 -8.17
CA THR A 8 5.15 -6.85 -8.01
C THR A 8 3.74 -7.37 -7.77
N PRO A 9 3.23 -8.27 -8.65
CA PRO A 9 1.90 -8.83 -8.47
C PRO A 9 1.82 -9.69 -7.20
N GLN A 10 0.71 -9.58 -6.49
CA GLN A 10 0.46 -10.36 -5.27
C GLN A 10 -1.01 -10.69 -5.17
N ASP A 11 -1.30 -11.86 -4.60
CA ASP A 11 -2.66 -12.18 -4.19
C ASP A 11 -2.91 -11.57 -2.82
N SER A 12 -4.08 -11.02 -2.61
CA SER A 12 -4.41 -10.36 -1.36
C SER A 12 -5.86 -10.63 -0.97
N SER A 13 -6.09 -10.72 0.33
CA SER A 13 -7.45 -10.77 0.90
C SER A 13 -7.77 -9.48 1.65
N ALA A 14 -6.95 -8.46 1.49
CA ALA A 14 -7.11 -7.21 2.21
C ALA A 14 -8.37 -6.46 1.78
N ALA A 15 -9.05 -5.84 2.73
CA ALA A 15 -10.17 -4.95 2.45
C ALA A 15 -9.70 -3.49 2.34
N THR A 16 -8.62 -3.14 3.03
CA THR A 16 -8.12 -1.77 3.10
C THR A 16 -6.64 -1.73 2.75
N LEU A 17 -6.18 -0.52 2.44
CA LEU A 17 -4.76 -0.29 2.17
C LEU A 17 -3.88 -0.69 3.36
N ALA A 18 -4.32 -0.36 4.58
CA ALA A 18 -3.57 -0.75 5.78
C ALA A 18 -3.40 -2.27 5.86
N GLN A 19 -4.45 -3.02 5.58
CA GLN A 19 -4.38 -4.49 5.61
C GLN A 19 -3.46 -5.03 4.52
N ALA A 20 -3.51 -4.46 3.33
CA ALA A 20 -2.64 -4.89 2.23
C ALA A 20 -1.17 -4.67 2.58
N LEU A 21 -0.85 -3.52 3.18
CA LEU A 21 0.51 -3.22 3.60
C LEU A 21 0.97 -4.17 4.71
N ALA A 22 0.09 -4.48 5.65
CA ALA A 22 0.41 -5.43 6.73
C ALA A 22 0.69 -6.82 6.18
N GLU A 23 -0.12 -7.29 5.22
CA GLU A 23 0.12 -8.58 4.58
C GLU A 23 1.50 -8.64 3.92
N ALA A 24 1.93 -7.53 3.35
CA ALA A 24 3.21 -7.46 2.66
C ALA A 24 4.40 -7.17 3.60
N GLY A 25 4.13 -6.98 4.89
CA GLY A 25 5.18 -6.66 5.85
C GLY A 25 5.69 -5.23 5.76
N LEU A 26 4.95 -4.36 5.09
CA LEU A 26 5.33 -2.97 4.88
C LEU A 26 4.68 -2.09 5.94
N THR A 27 5.33 -1.99 7.09
CA THR A 27 4.84 -1.21 8.21
C THR A 27 5.84 -0.13 8.59
N GLY A 28 5.41 0.78 9.46
CA GLY A 28 6.28 1.84 9.94
C GLY A 28 6.21 3.08 9.08
N ARG A 29 7.34 3.78 8.99
CA ARG A 29 7.40 5.06 8.30
C ARG A 29 7.54 4.86 6.80
N ILE A 30 6.42 4.82 6.13
CA ILE A 30 6.40 4.72 4.67
C ILE A 30 5.42 5.74 4.11
N ALA A 31 5.68 6.17 2.90
CA ALA A 31 4.73 6.95 2.11
C ALA A 31 4.01 5.99 1.18
N THR A 32 2.71 6.10 1.07
CA THR A 32 1.92 5.19 0.25
C THR A 32 1.07 5.93 -0.77
N ALA A 33 0.90 5.29 -1.93
CA ALA A 33 0.01 5.76 -2.97
C ALA A 33 -0.83 4.60 -3.47
N LEU A 34 -2.04 4.88 -3.88
CA LEU A 34 -2.96 3.91 -4.47
C LEU A 34 -3.35 4.42 -5.85
N ASN A 35 -3.00 3.65 -6.88
CA ASN A 35 -3.26 4.02 -8.27
C ASN A 35 -2.75 5.43 -8.59
N GLY A 36 -1.57 5.76 -8.08
CA GLY A 36 -0.93 7.03 -8.33
C GLY A 36 -1.34 8.18 -7.42
N SER A 37 -2.31 7.96 -6.52
CA SER A 37 -2.77 9.00 -5.60
C SER A 37 -2.18 8.79 -4.21
N PHE A 38 -1.54 9.81 -3.67
CA PHE A 38 -0.98 9.74 -2.34
C PHE A 38 -2.06 9.49 -1.29
N ILE A 39 -1.82 8.54 -0.39
CA ILE A 39 -2.72 8.22 0.71
C ILE A 39 -1.98 8.48 2.02
N PRO A 40 -2.37 9.48 2.79
CA PRO A 40 -1.73 9.72 4.10
C PRO A 40 -1.98 8.56 5.05
N ALA A 41 -1.06 8.41 6.00
CA ALA A 41 -1.12 7.31 6.97
C ALA A 41 -2.46 7.23 7.69
N THR A 42 -3.05 8.37 8.01
CA THR A 42 -4.33 8.44 8.73
C THR A 42 -5.52 7.90 7.92
N LEU A 43 -5.37 7.76 6.61
CA LEU A 43 -6.45 7.29 5.75
C LEU A 43 -6.27 5.84 5.28
N ARG A 44 -5.17 5.20 5.64
CA ARG A 44 -4.89 3.83 5.16
C ARG A 44 -5.92 2.82 5.63
N GLU A 45 -6.41 2.97 6.84
CA GLU A 45 -7.38 2.03 7.42
C GLU A 45 -8.77 2.17 6.82
N THR A 46 -9.06 3.30 6.20
CA THR A 46 -10.38 3.56 5.60
C THR A 46 -10.34 3.60 4.08
N THR A 47 -9.18 3.42 3.47
CA THR A 47 -9.05 3.42 2.02
C THR A 47 -9.25 1.99 1.51
N PRO A 48 -10.31 1.71 0.74
CA PRO A 48 -10.55 0.37 0.25
C PRO A 48 -9.55 -0.01 -0.85
N VAL A 49 -9.24 -1.30 -0.93
CA VAL A 49 -8.41 -1.86 -1.99
C VAL A 49 -9.24 -2.85 -2.77
N ARG A 50 -9.12 -2.82 -4.09
CA ARG A 50 -9.89 -3.65 -5.00
C ARG A 50 -8.98 -4.40 -5.96
N ASP A 51 -9.53 -5.42 -6.57
CA ASP A 51 -8.81 -6.19 -7.56
C ASP A 51 -8.27 -5.28 -8.68
N GLY A 52 -7.02 -5.48 -9.03
CA GLY A 52 -6.35 -4.67 -10.06
C GLY A 52 -5.68 -3.41 -9.54
N ASP A 53 -5.82 -3.09 -8.27
CA ASP A 53 -5.21 -1.88 -7.72
C ASP A 53 -3.68 -1.98 -7.67
N ALA A 54 -3.04 -0.83 -7.86
CA ALA A 54 -1.59 -0.70 -7.77
C ALA A 54 -1.23 0.13 -6.54
N ILE A 55 -0.46 -0.48 -5.65
CA ILE A 55 0.00 0.16 -4.41
C ILE A 55 1.48 0.48 -4.56
N GLU A 56 1.87 1.69 -4.15
CA GLU A 56 3.26 2.06 -4.03
C GLU A 56 3.56 2.38 -2.57
N ALA A 57 4.66 1.86 -2.07
CA ALA A 57 5.08 2.09 -0.69
C ALA A 57 6.58 2.35 -0.68
N LEU A 58 6.95 3.54 -0.24
CA LEU A 58 8.34 3.98 -0.25
C LEU A 58 8.77 4.36 1.15
N ALA A 59 9.92 3.82 1.57
CA ALA A 59 10.53 4.25 2.82
C ALA A 59 11.07 5.66 2.68
N PRO A 60 11.04 6.48 3.75
CA PRO A 60 11.64 7.80 3.66
C PRO A 60 13.12 7.70 3.39
N MET A 61 13.62 8.66 2.60
CA MET A 61 15.05 8.78 2.36
C MET A 61 15.73 9.07 3.69
N GLN A 62 16.68 8.26 4.03
CA GLN A 62 17.52 8.55 5.19
C GLN A 62 18.42 9.71 4.82
N GLY A 63 18.34 10.74 5.61
CA GLY A 63 18.95 12.01 5.30
C GLY A 63 20.42 11.99 4.98
N GLY A 64 20.63 11.25 4.18
CA GLY A 64 22.10 11.02 3.61
C GLY A 64 22.27 11.02 4.07
#